data_a87eef7f2852433f7bcfa8e8e86d84ab
#
_entry.id   a87eef7f2852433f7bcfa8e8e86d84ab
#
_cell.length_a   1.000
_cell.length_b   1.000
_cell.length_c   1.000
_cell.angle_alpha   90.00
_cell.angle_beta   90.00
_cell.angle_gamma   90.00
#
_symmetry.space_group_name_H-M   'P 1'
#
loop_
_entity.id
_entity.type
_entity.pdbx_description
1 polymer ?
#
loop_
_entity_poly.entity_id
_entity_poly.type
_entity_poly.pdbx_seq_one_letter_code
_entity_poly.pdbx_strand_id
1 'polypeptide(L)'
;RDDVAAIDEGMTKYAVLVSDPTRFRYELEKAVYLARSGRPGPVLVDVCDDVQRAQIDPDALESFSPPHEEPALGGLQRQIDQALELMAHATRPVLILGWGVALAGTINQAKQLVDRLGFPVAPTWGGMWYLPYDHPCMIGSFGVSSERAGNFTAGWWIFRGRKRA
;
A
#
# COMPACT_ATOMS: atom_id res chain seq x y z
N ARG A 1 -34.20 8.80 7.25
CA ARG A 1 -33.38 8.44 6.09
C ARG A 1 -32.01 8.15 6.66
N ASP A 2 -31.66 6.88 6.71
CA ASP A 2 -30.36 6.47 7.28
C ASP A 2 -29.27 7.03 6.36
N ASP A 3 -28.35 7.78 6.94
CA ASP A 3 -27.22 8.36 6.22
C ASP A 3 -26.15 7.26 6.07
N VAL A 4 -26.22 6.55 4.95
CA VAL A 4 -25.29 5.45 4.63
C VAL A 4 -23.86 5.96 4.58
N ALA A 5 -23.63 7.19 4.10
CA ALA A 5 -22.29 7.78 4.05
C ALA A 5 -21.72 7.97 5.46
N ALA A 6 -22.55 8.35 6.45
CA ALA A 6 -22.09 8.48 7.84
C ALA A 6 -21.76 7.13 8.50
N ILE A 7 -22.45 6.05 8.11
CA ILE A 7 -22.15 4.69 8.62
C ILE A 7 -20.79 4.20 8.09
N ASP A 8 -20.48 4.49 6.83
CA ASP A 8 -19.29 4.00 6.16
C ASP A 8 -18.04 4.90 6.35
N GLU A 9 -18.19 6.06 6.99
CA GLU A 9 -17.09 7.01 7.24
C GLU A 9 -15.93 6.36 8.04
N GLY A 10 -16.27 5.46 8.96
CA GLY A 10 -15.25 4.73 9.75
C GLY A 10 -14.51 3.60 9.00
N MET A 11 -15.01 3.16 7.85
CA MET A 11 -14.47 2.03 7.08
C MET A 11 -13.87 2.45 5.73
N THR A 12 -14.09 3.69 5.30
CA THR A 12 -13.68 4.21 4.01
C THR A 12 -12.74 5.40 4.16
N LYS A 13 -11.95 5.69 3.14
CA LYS A 13 -11.11 6.90 3.09
C LYS A 13 -11.92 8.17 2.84
N TYR A 14 -13.07 8.00 2.23
CA TYR A 14 -13.97 9.08 1.90
C TYR A 14 -15.38 8.51 1.69
N ALA A 15 -16.37 9.13 2.32
CA ALA A 15 -17.77 8.82 2.09
C ALA A 15 -18.51 10.13 1.86
N VAL A 16 -19.37 10.17 0.85
CA VAL A 16 -20.15 11.37 0.51
C VAL A 16 -21.53 11.01 -0.04
N LEU A 17 -22.54 11.73 0.42
CA LEU A 17 -23.88 11.72 -0.17
C LEU A 17 -23.99 12.88 -1.17
N VAL A 18 -24.20 12.56 -2.44
CA VAL A 18 -24.39 13.53 -3.50
C VAL A 18 -25.89 13.80 -3.68
N SER A 19 -26.35 14.93 -3.16
CA SER A 19 -27.74 15.40 -3.27
C SER A 19 -27.93 16.57 -4.24
N ASP A 20 -26.84 17.09 -4.79
CA ASP A 20 -26.83 18.15 -5.80
C ASP A 20 -26.16 17.62 -7.09
N PRO A 21 -26.90 17.55 -8.22
CA PRO A 21 -26.36 17.05 -9.48
C PRO A 21 -25.20 17.89 -10.01
N THR A 22 -25.10 19.16 -9.65
CA THR A 22 -23.97 20.03 -10.09
C THR A 22 -22.66 19.68 -9.42
N ARG A 23 -22.70 19.00 -8.27
CA ARG A 23 -21.52 18.54 -7.51
C ARG A 23 -21.04 17.15 -7.89
N PHE A 24 -21.79 16.42 -8.71
CA PHE A 24 -21.51 15.00 -9.00
C PHE A 24 -20.10 14.78 -9.56
N ARG A 25 -19.70 15.57 -10.55
CA ARG A 25 -18.37 15.44 -11.16
C ARG A 25 -17.25 15.67 -10.15
N TYR A 26 -17.35 16.76 -9.39
CA TYR A 26 -16.35 17.11 -8.37
C TYR A 26 -16.19 15.99 -7.34
N GLU A 27 -17.29 15.49 -6.77
CA GLU A 27 -17.25 14.47 -5.72
C GLU A 27 -16.75 13.12 -6.26
N LEU A 28 -17.12 12.75 -7.49
CA LEU A 28 -16.64 11.52 -8.12
C LEU A 28 -15.14 11.58 -8.41
N GLU A 29 -14.66 12.67 -9.01
CA GLU A 29 -13.22 12.85 -9.30
C GLU A 29 -12.39 12.87 -8.01
N LYS A 30 -12.88 13.55 -6.95
CA LYS A 30 -12.25 13.56 -5.63
C LYS A 30 -12.22 12.17 -5.00
N ALA A 31 -13.30 11.43 -5.06
CA ALA A 31 -13.37 10.07 -4.54
C ALA A 31 -12.35 9.15 -5.24
N VAL A 32 -12.28 9.20 -6.57
CA VAL A 32 -11.31 8.43 -7.36
C VAL A 32 -9.86 8.80 -7.00
N TYR A 33 -9.58 10.09 -6.84
CA TYR A 33 -8.26 10.55 -6.39
C TYR A 33 -7.93 10.00 -5.01
N LEU A 34 -8.82 10.14 -4.03
CA LEU A 34 -8.59 9.68 -2.66
C LEU A 34 -8.45 8.15 -2.57
N ALA A 35 -9.22 7.40 -3.38
CA ALA A 35 -9.09 5.94 -3.44
C ALA A 35 -7.69 5.49 -3.83
N ARG A 36 -7.00 6.26 -4.67
CA ARG A 36 -5.69 5.91 -5.25
C ARG A 36 -4.51 6.64 -4.59
N SER A 37 -4.74 7.78 -3.93
CA SER A 37 -3.69 8.58 -3.31
C SER A 37 -3.16 7.92 -2.03
N GLY A 38 -1.89 8.15 -1.70
CA GLY A 38 -1.26 7.59 -0.51
C GLY A 38 -1.40 6.05 -0.46
N ARG A 39 -1.85 5.50 0.68
CA ARG A 39 -2.24 4.09 0.74
C ARG A 39 -3.61 3.92 0.09
N PRO A 40 -3.74 3.19 -1.02
CA PRO A 40 -5.03 2.93 -1.66
C PRO A 40 -6.05 2.31 -0.70
N GLY A 41 -7.30 2.74 -0.82
CA GLY A 41 -8.37 2.25 0.06
C GLY A 41 -9.76 2.56 -0.51
N PRO A 42 -10.81 1.95 0.05
CA PRO A 42 -12.18 2.12 -0.43
C PRO A 42 -12.68 3.54 -0.23
N VAL A 43 -13.58 3.96 -1.11
CA VAL A 43 -14.36 5.19 -1.01
C VAL A 43 -15.82 4.88 -1.30
N LEU A 44 -16.74 5.67 -0.78
CA LEU A 44 -18.17 5.56 -1.04
C LEU A 44 -18.68 6.88 -1.63
N VAL A 45 -19.42 6.79 -2.72
CA VAL A 45 -20.20 7.90 -3.28
C VAL A 45 -21.64 7.43 -3.37
N ASP A 46 -22.46 7.89 -2.45
CA ASP A 46 -23.91 7.65 -2.46
C ASP A 46 -24.59 8.74 -3.29
N VAL A 47 -25.38 8.34 -4.29
CA VAL A 47 -26.00 9.28 -5.23
C VAL A 47 -27.51 9.17 -5.12
N CYS A 48 -28.16 10.26 -4.72
CA CYS A 48 -29.61 10.31 -4.60
C CYS A 48 -30.30 9.97 -5.94
N ASP A 49 -31.45 9.30 -5.88
CA ASP A 49 -32.20 8.84 -7.08
C ASP A 49 -32.62 10.01 -8.00
N ASP A 50 -32.99 11.13 -7.44
CA ASP A 50 -33.29 12.37 -8.17
C ASP A 50 -32.06 12.95 -8.89
N VAL A 51 -30.90 12.88 -8.28
CA VAL A 51 -29.60 13.28 -8.88
C VAL A 51 -29.25 12.38 -10.06
N GLN A 52 -29.46 11.05 -9.92
CA GLN A 52 -29.18 10.08 -11.00
C GLN A 52 -30.04 10.32 -12.25
N ARG A 53 -31.20 10.95 -12.10
CA ARG A 53 -32.15 11.25 -13.20
C ARG A 53 -32.04 12.69 -13.70
N ALA A 54 -31.25 13.53 -13.04
CA ALA A 54 -31.10 14.92 -13.41
C ALA A 54 -30.42 15.06 -14.77
N GLN A 55 -30.88 16.02 -15.56
CA GLN A 55 -30.21 16.42 -16.79
C GLN A 55 -29.03 17.32 -16.43
N ILE A 56 -27.83 16.93 -16.80
CA ILE A 56 -26.60 17.70 -16.56
C ILE A 56 -25.84 17.92 -17.87
N ASP A 57 -25.11 19.02 -17.92
CA ASP A 57 -24.07 19.23 -18.92
C ASP A 57 -22.70 18.88 -18.29
N PRO A 58 -22.07 17.75 -18.66
CA PRO A 58 -20.83 17.31 -18.04
C PRO A 58 -19.69 18.30 -18.16
N ASP A 59 -19.68 19.11 -19.24
CA ASP A 59 -18.61 20.08 -19.50
C ASP A 59 -18.75 21.36 -18.68
N ALA A 60 -19.96 21.64 -18.20
CA ALA A 60 -20.25 22.79 -17.34
C ALA A 60 -20.06 22.51 -15.85
N LEU A 61 -19.86 21.23 -15.44
CA LEU A 61 -19.69 20.88 -14.04
C LEU A 61 -18.29 21.22 -13.54
N GLU A 62 -18.23 21.61 -12.26
CA GLU A 62 -16.96 21.82 -11.53
C GLU A 62 -16.13 20.54 -11.50
N SER A 63 -14.85 20.64 -11.88
CA SER A 63 -13.88 19.56 -11.81
C SER A 63 -13.09 19.63 -10.50
N PHE A 64 -12.71 18.48 -9.95
CA PHE A 64 -11.80 18.40 -8.81
C PHE A 64 -10.35 18.57 -9.26
N SER A 65 -9.64 19.49 -8.63
CA SER A 65 -8.19 19.64 -8.84
C SER A 65 -7.44 19.01 -7.68
N PRO A 66 -6.66 17.94 -7.90
CA PRO A 66 -5.86 17.34 -6.85
C PRO A 66 -4.90 18.34 -6.22
N PRO A 67 -4.70 18.32 -4.89
CA PRO A 67 -3.67 19.14 -4.26
C PRO A 67 -2.29 18.76 -4.82
N HIS A 68 -1.45 19.77 -5.01
CA HIS A 68 -0.07 19.53 -5.39
C HIS A 68 0.71 19.01 -4.18
N GLU A 69 0.87 17.69 -4.10
CA GLU A 69 1.68 17.07 -3.06
C GLU A 69 3.15 17.05 -3.55
N GLU A 70 3.99 17.87 -2.94
CA GLU A 70 5.43 17.69 -3.10
C GLU A 70 5.84 16.41 -2.36
N PRO A 71 6.55 15.48 -3.04
CA PRO A 71 7.06 14.29 -2.36
C PRO A 71 7.92 14.73 -1.18
N ALA A 72 7.57 14.27 0.03
CA ALA A 72 8.36 14.53 1.23
C ALA A 72 9.70 13.77 1.19
N LEU A 73 10.56 14.11 0.22
CA LEU A 73 11.89 13.50 0.02
C LEU A 73 12.92 13.97 1.04
N GLY A 74 12.55 14.96 1.88
CA GLY A 74 13.42 15.50 2.92
C GLY A 74 13.85 14.43 3.92
N GLY A 75 15.10 14.03 3.87
CA GLY A 75 15.67 13.02 4.76
C GLY A 75 15.59 11.57 4.25
N LEU A 76 14.91 11.28 3.14
CA LEU A 76 14.83 9.93 2.58
C LEU A 76 16.23 9.38 2.24
N GLN A 77 17.09 10.19 1.62
CA GLN A 77 18.44 9.76 1.28
C GLN A 77 19.22 9.34 2.52
N ARG A 78 19.15 10.12 3.60
CA ARG A 78 19.82 9.76 4.87
C ARG A 78 19.27 8.46 5.46
N GLN A 79 17.97 8.20 5.36
CA GLN A 79 17.37 6.94 5.82
C GLN A 79 17.82 5.76 4.95
N ILE A 80 17.97 5.96 3.64
CA ILE A 80 18.53 4.95 2.73
C ILE A 80 19.98 4.64 3.11
N ASP A 81 20.80 5.65 3.32
CA ASP A 81 22.21 5.48 3.68
C ASP A 81 22.35 4.71 5.00
N GLN A 82 21.54 5.05 6.00
CA GLN A 82 21.48 4.32 7.28
C GLN A 82 21.06 2.86 7.09
N ALA A 83 20.06 2.59 6.23
CA ALA A 83 19.62 1.24 5.95
C ALA A 83 20.73 0.43 5.25
N LEU A 84 21.41 1.03 4.28
CA LEU A 84 22.54 0.40 3.58
C LEU A 84 23.71 0.09 4.53
N GLU A 85 24.02 0.99 5.45
CA GLU A 85 25.05 0.76 6.46
C GLU A 85 24.68 -0.41 7.38
N LEU A 86 23.43 -0.46 7.86
CA LEU A 86 22.96 -1.59 8.67
C LEU A 86 23.02 -2.91 7.89
N MET A 87 22.66 -2.89 6.62
CA MET A 87 22.73 -4.07 5.75
C MET A 87 24.17 -4.54 5.53
N ALA A 88 25.12 -3.62 5.33
CA ALA A 88 26.55 -3.93 5.13
C ALA A 88 27.19 -4.59 6.35
N HIS A 89 26.74 -4.26 7.55
CA HIS A 89 27.26 -4.81 8.81
C HIS A 89 26.44 -6.00 9.34
N ALA A 90 25.36 -6.37 8.66
CA ALA A 90 24.49 -7.45 9.09
C ALA A 90 25.16 -8.81 8.91
N THR A 91 25.26 -9.60 9.98
CA THR A 91 25.81 -10.96 9.92
C THR A 91 24.83 -12.00 9.41
N ARG A 92 23.53 -11.73 9.50
CA ARG A 92 22.44 -12.63 9.11
C ARG A 92 21.28 -11.84 8.55
N PRO A 93 21.43 -11.15 7.43
CA PRO A 93 20.37 -10.37 6.84
C PRO A 93 19.26 -11.29 6.30
N VAL A 94 18.03 -10.86 6.40
CA VAL A 94 16.85 -11.47 5.78
C VAL A 94 15.97 -10.37 5.20
N LEU A 95 15.56 -10.54 3.95
CA LEU A 95 14.60 -9.65 3.31
C LEU A 95 13.17 -10.16 3.52
N ILE A 96 12.31 -9.30 4.01
CA ILE A 96 10.89 -9.57 4.13
C ILE A 96 10.15 -8.72 3.08
N LEU A 97 9.53 -9.39 2.11
CA LEU A 97 8.77 -8.74 1.06
C LEU A 97 7.27 -8.88 1.32
N GLY A 98 6.61 -7.76 1.52
CA GLY A 98 5.17 -7.70 1.81
C GLY A 98 4.37 -7.07 0.67
N TRP A 99 3.06 -7.00 0.84
CA TRP A 99 2.12 -6.43 -0.14
C TRP A 99 2.43 -4.97 -0.53
N GLY A 100 3.09 -4.21 0.34
CA GLY A 100 3.50 -2.84 0.06
C GLY A 100 4.35 -2.68 -1.21
N VAL A 101 5.13 -3.70 -1.57
CA VAL A 101 5.93 -3.73 -2.81
C VAL A 101 5.04 -3.69 -4.06
N ALA A 102 3.94 -4.44 -4.05
CA ALA A 102 2.95 -4.42 -5.15
C ALA A 102 2.19 -3.11 -5.19
N LEU A 103 1.76 -2.59 -4.04
CA LEU A 103 1.07 -1.31 -3.95
C LEU A 103 1.91 -0.14 -4.47
N ALA A 104 3.21 -0.20 -4.26
CA ALA A 104 4.16 0.79 -4.77
C ALA A 104 4.51 0.60 -6.27
N GLY A 105 4.03 -0.47 -6.92
CA GLY A 105 4.39 -0.78 -8.32
C GLY A 105 5.85 -1.16 -8.51
N THR A 106 6.56 -1.59 -7.45
CA THR A 106 8.03 -1.75 -7.44
C THR A 106 8.51 -3.20 -7.41
N ILE A 107 7.68 -4.15 -7.90
CA ILE A 107 8.01 -5.58 -7.88
C ILE A 107 9.31 -5.87 -8.64
N ASN A 108 9.49 -5.26 -9.81
CA ASN A 108 10.71 -5.48 -10.63
C ASN A 108 11.96 -4.93 -9.95
N GLN A 109 11.86 -3.78 -9.29
CA GLN A 109 12.96 -3.21 -8.51
C GLN A 109 13.29 -4.09 -7.30
N ALA A 110 12.27 -4.64 -6.63
CA ALA A 110 12.48 -5.58 -5.53
C ALA A 110 13.19 -6.87 -5.99
N LYS A 111 12.83 -7.42 -7.16
CA LYS A 111 13.54 -8.57 -7.76
C LYS A 111 15.01 -8.25 -8.01
N GLN A 112 15.28 -7.12 -8.67
CA GLN A 112 16.65 -6.68 -8.91
C GLN A 112 17.45 -6.46 -7.63
N LEU A 113 16.82 -5.95 -6.57
CA LEU A 113 17.45 -5.79 -5.27
C LEU A 113 17.80 -7.14 -4.65
N VAL A 114 16.89 -8.12 -4.72
CA VAL A 114 17.15 -9.50 -4.25
C VAL A 114 18.33 -10.12 -4.97
N ASP A 115 18.37 -10.02 -6.31
CA ASP A 115 19.44 -10.56 -7.13
C ASP A 115 20.82 -9.94 -6.81
N ARG A 116 20.83 -8.63 -6.55
CA ARG A 116 22.05 -7.90 -6.21
C ARG A 116 22.59 -8.20 -4.81
N LEU A 117 21.67 -8.34 -3.84
CA LEU A 117 22.06 -8.56 -2.44
C LEU A 117 22.36 -10.03 -2.14
N GLY A 118 21.70 -10.95 -2.82
CA GLY A 118 21.82 -12.38 -2.55
C GLY A 118 21.36 -12.79 -1.14
N PHE A 119 20.59 -11.94 -0.47
CA PHE A 119 20.09 -12.23 0.88
C PHE A 119 18.92 -13.21 0.85
N PRO A 120 18.79 -14.07 1.87
CA PRO A 120 17.59 -14.89 2.02
C PRO A 120 16.32 -14.04 2.04
N VAL A 121 15.29 -14.51 1.33
CA VAL A 121 14.00 -13.82 1.22
C VAL A 121 12.88 -14.65 1.83
N ALA A 122 12.16 -14.05 2.75
CA ALA A 122 10.96 -14.61 3.36
C ALA A 122 9.75 -13.70 3.03
N PRO A 123 9.00 -13.95 1.96
CA PRO A 123 7.85 -13.14 1.64
C PRO A 123 6.70 -13.38 2.63
N THR A 124 5.90 -12.33 2.87
CA THR A 124 4.58 -12.49 3.49
C THR A 124 3.60 -13.13 2.49
N TRP A 125 2.44 -13.54 2.93
CA TRP A 125 1.39 -14.07 2.05
C TRP A 125 1.12 -13.17 0.83
N GLY A 126 1.05 -11.87 1.01
CA GLY A 126 0.84 -10.92 -0.09
C GLY A 126 2.03 -10.77 -1.03
N GLY A 127 3.20 -11.29 -0.68
CA GLY A 127 4.42 -11.20 -1.49
C GLY A 127 4.90 -12.52 -2.10
N MET A 128 4.21 -13.63 -1.85
CA MET A 128 4.67 -14.98 -2.24
C MET A 128 4.91 -15.15 -3.75
N TRP A 129 4.23 -14.39 -4.57
CA TRP A 129 4.29 -14.46 -6.03
C TRP A 129 5.33 -13.53 -6.67
N TYR A 130 6.11 -12.77 -5.88
CA TYR A 130 7.13 -11.86 -6.41
C TYR A 130 8.33 -12.61 -7.00
N LEU A 131 8.72 -13.71 -6.38
CA LEU A 131 9.83 -14.54 -6.83
C LEU A 131 9.32 -15.95 -7.16
N PRO A 132 9.96 -16.64 -8.13
CA PRO A 132 9.73 -18.06 -8.33
C PRO A 132 10.06 -18.85 -7.06
N TYR A 133 9.37 -19.96 -6.84
CA TYR A 133 9.58 -20.78 -5.65
C TYR A 133 10.99 -21.41 -5.59
N ASP A 134 11.57 -21.70 -6.74
CA ASP A 134 12.93 -22.24 -6.93
C ASP A 134 14.02 -21.17 -6.99
N HIS A 135 13.69 -19.92 -6.71
CA HIS A 135 14.68 -18.84 -6.68
C HIS A 135 15.73 -19.09 -5.59
N PRO A 136 17.06 -18.96 -5.87
CA PRO A 136 18.13 -19.31 -4.93
C PRO A 136 18.04 -18.62 -3.57
N CYS A 137 17.47 -17.43 -3.52
CA CYS A 137 17.29 -16.66 -2.28
C CYS A 137 15.98 -16.99 -1.54
N MET A 138 15.04 -17.74 -2.14
CA MET A 138 13.75 -18.04 -1.55
C MET A 138 13.90 -19.07 -0.44
N ILE A 139 13.53 -18.71 0.79
CA ILE A 139 13.55 -19.61 1.96
C ILE A 139 12.16 -20.03 2.42
N GLY A 140 11.13 -19.66 1.67
CA GLY A 140 9.72 -19.92 2.00
C GLY A 140 9.04 -18.74 2.70
N SER A 141 7.73 -18.71 2.63
CA SER A 141 6.91 -17.69 3.28
C SER A 141 6.92 -17.82 4.80
N PHE A 142 6.58 -16.73 5.50
CA PHE A 142 6.37 -16.77 6.95
C PHE A 142 4.99 -16.23 7.32
N GLY A 143 4.47 -16.67 8.48
CA GLY A 143 3.15 -16.32 8.98
C GLY A 143 2.42 -17.53 9.54
N VAL A 144 1.14 -17.36 9.93
CA VAL A 144 0.35 -18.36 10.67
C VAL A 144 0.20 -19.68 9.90
N SER A 145 0.07 -19.63 8.57
CA SER A 145 -0.13 -20.81 7.71
C SER A 145 1.03 -21.02 6.75
N SER A 146 2.24 -20.66 7.16
CA SER A 146 3.40 -20.64 6.29
C SER A 146 4.38 -21.78 6.60
N GLU A 147 5.41 -21.89 5.77
CA GLU A 147 6.40 -22.95 5.86
C GLU A 147 7.29 -22.82 7.10
N ARG A 148 7.78 -23.99 7.52
CA ARG A 148 8.61 -24.10 8.72
C ARG A 148 9.93 -23.30 8.59
N ALA A 149 10.55 -23.32 7.41
CA ALA A 149 11.82 -22.62 7.15
C ALA A 149 11.68 -21.09 7.26
N GLY A 150 10.67 -20.52 6.60
CA GLY A 150 10.40 -19.09 6.68
C GLY A 150 10.07 -18.63 8.09
N ASN A 151 9.22 -19.37 8.80
CA ASN A 151 8.85 -19.07 10.18
C ASN A 151 10.04 -19.18 11.15
N PHE A 152 10.89 -20.21 11.00
CA PHE A 152 12.07 -20.36 11.82
C PHE A 152 13.06 -19.21 11.62
N THR A 153 13.29 -18.84 10.36
CA THR A 153 14.21 -17.76 10.02
C THR A 153 13.71 -16.41 10.52
N ALA A 154 12.46 -16.08 10.30
CA ALA A 154 11.83 -14.85 10.81
C ALA A 154 11.75 -14.82 12.34
N GLY A 155 11.36 -15.94 12.97
CA GLY A 155 11.26 -16.07 14.43
C GLY A 155 12.61 -15.92 15.14
N TRP A 156 13.66 -16.53 14.62
CA TRP A 156 15.01 -16.42 15.17
C TRP A 156 15.55 -14.99 15.19
N TRP A 157 15.16 -14.20 14.19
CA TRP A 157 15.55 -12.80 14.07
C TRP A 157 14.80 -11.91 15.07
N ILE A 158 13.50 -12.10 15.23
CA ILE A 158 12.66 -11.32 16.16
C ILE A 158 13.08 -11.55 17.63
N PHE A 159 13.45 -12.79 17.99
CA PHE A 159 13.85 -13.11 19.36
C PHE A 159 15.28 -12.70 19.72
N ARG A 160 16.23 -12.68 18.78
CA ARG A 160 17.60 -12.24 19.04
C ARG A 160 17.86 -10.75 18.87
N GLY A 161 17.05 -10.03 18.10
CA GLY A 161 17.14 -8.56 17.98
C GLY A 161 16.77 -7.78 19.24
N ARG A 162 16.09 -8.41 20.19
CA ARG A 162 15.88 -7.89 21.55
C ARG A 162 17.00 -8.32 22.49
N LYS A 163 18.24 -7.89 22.26
CA LYS A 163 19.16 -7.75 23.37
C LYS A 163 18.65 -6.58 24.22
N ARG A 164 18.21 -6.91 25.42
CA ARG A 164 17.86 -5.96 26.47
C ARG A 164 18.99 -4.93 26.60
N ALA A 165 18.63 -3.66 26.45
CA ALA A 165 19.42 -2.55 27.00
C ALA A 165 19.32 -2.60 28.52
#